data_a554ce3b445ff247064dd6ce7cc71c59
#
_entry.id   a554ce3b445ff247064dd6ce7cc71c59
#
_cell.length_a   1.000
_cell.length_b   1.000
_cell.length_c   1.000
_cell.angle_alpha   90.00
_cell.angle_beta   90.00
_cell.angle_gamma   90.00
#
_symmetry.space_group_name_H-M   'P 1'
#
loop_
_entity.id
_entity.type
_entity.pdbx_description
1 polymer ?
#
loop_
_entity_poly.entity_id
_entity_poly.type
_entity_poly.pdbx_seq_one_letter_code
_entity_poly.pdbx_strand_id
1 'polypeptide(L)'
;METLLFSDLDRWALPLHYIIHSDLYYLSVLADKELIANNKKAGNLEEAARTINKAFTACLIDRRVQIANSRKWGTYYIANLLFKTYFKLKSTNLCKSIQRAIQAGDMPELEEYPIAQQTTFHYYTGLLLFLDEQYNEAEKHLLKAFRYTKGKSEKNELIIIHLLIPIRLLSGVIPSYNLLNYHKSINEIYGGMIDAIRSGNVKKFDHCLKEHEQELFKYNTYLTMEKCKLLCMRRLFKKVYIMEGKPTRMNVISFKHALKFVDIDVEIEEVECLLAIMIDKGYIRGYISHEKSVLVLSATNAFPKVTSISLA
;
A
#
# COMPACT_ATOMS: atom_id res chain seq x y z
N MET A 1 20.45 15.42 29.98
CA MET A 1 20.00 16.81 29.78
C MET A 1 18.61 16.89 29.15
N GLU A 2 18.26 16.09 28.13
CA GLU A 2 16.92 16.09 27.48
C GLU A 2 15.74 15.80 28.44
N THR A 3 15.88 14.84 29.34
CA THR A 3 14.78 14.42 30.24
C THR A 3 14.39 15.47 31.28
N LEU A 4 15.30 16.31 31.71
CA LEU A 4 15.05 17.38 32.68
C LEU A 4 14.41 18.62 32.04
N LEU A 5 14.80 18.95 30.79
CA LEU A 5 14.20 20.06 30.04
C LEU A 5 12.77 19.75 29.57
N PHE A 6 12.43 18.44 29.37
CA PHE A 6 11.12 18.05 28.86
C PHE A 6 10.03 18.00 29.92
N SER A 7 10.39 17.79 31.20
CA SER A 7 9.40 17.61 32.28
C SER A 7 8.64 18.87 32.60
N ASP A 8 9.28 20.05 32.49
CA ASP A 8 8.76 21.31 33.02
C ASP A 8 8.30 22.31 31.96
N LEU A 9 8.62 22.06 30.65
CA LEU A 9 8.29 22.98 29.58
C LEU A 9 6.87 22.72 29.01
N ASP A 10 6.19 23.79 28.68
CA ASP A 10 4.85 23.81 28.10
C ASP A 10 4.85 23.64 26.57
N ARG A 11 3.66 23.72 25.97
CA ARG A 11 3.44 23.68 24.53
C ARG A 11 4.35 24.62 23.72
N TRP A 12 4.72 25.77 24.27
CA TRP A 12 5.59 26.74 23.59
C TRP A 12 6.96 26.17 23.20
N ALA A 13 7.44 25.16 23.92
CA ALA A 13 8.72 24.51 23.64
C ALA A 13 8.66 23.47 22.48
N LEU A 14 7.47 23.07 22.01
CA LEU A 14 7.31 22.08 20.97
C LEU A 14 8.09 22.38 19.67
N PRO A 15 8.13 23.62 19.15
CA PRO A 15 8.92 23.90 17.94
C PRO A 15 10.39 23.57 18.10
N LEU A 16 10.98 23.84 19.28
CA LEU A 16 12.36 23.48 19.58
C LEU A 16 12.56 21.96 19.57
N HIS A 17 11.62 21.23 20.18
CA HIS A 17 11.64 19.77 20.16
C HIS A 17 11.54 19.19 18.74
N TYR A 18 10.73 19.79 17.88
CA TYR A 18 10.60 19.35 16.49
C TYR A 18 11.93 19.47 15.75
N ILE A 19 12.64 20.58 15.92
CA ILE A 19 13.94 20.81 15.29
C ILE A 19 14.96 19.80 15.82
N ILE A 20 15.11 19.70 17.15
CA ILE A 20 16.11 18.81 17.79
C ILE A 20 15.91 17.35 17.35
N HIS A 21 14.68 16.82 17.40
CA HIS A 21 14.42 15.43 17.04
C HIS A 21 14.52 15.18 15.53
N SER A 22 14.17 16.18 14.70
CA SER A 22 14.37 16.10 13.26
C SER A 22 15.85 16.06 12.92
N ASP A 23 16.67 16.91 13.52
CA ASP A 23 18.12 16.94 13.31
C ASP A 23 18.77 15.65 13.83
N LEU A 24 18.36 15.16 15.00
CA LEU A 24 18.80 13.88 15.53
C LEU A 24 18.54 12.74 14.53
N TYR A 25 17.36 12.68 13.92
CA TYR A 25 17.05 11.71 12.88
C TYR A 25 17.99 11.85 11.67
N TYR A 26 18.13 13.05 11.12
CA TYR A 26 18.95 13.25 9.91
C TYR A 26 20.41 12.96 10.15
N LEU A 27 20.97 13.45 11.27
CA LEU A 27 22.37 13.21 11.64
C LEU A 27 22.64 11.72 11.89
N SER A 28 21.74 11.01 12.56
CA SER A 28 21.86 9.58 12.79
C SER A 28 21.84 8.77 11.48
N VAL A 29 21.00 9.17 10.51
CA VAL A 29 20.99 8.54 9.17
C VAL A 29 22.30 8.79 8.42
N LEU A 30 22.86 9.99 8.52
CA LEU A 30 24.15 10.33 7.87
C LEU A 30 25.31 9.57 8.53
N ALA A 31 25.36 9.56 9.87
CA ALA A 31 26.38 8.84 10.63
C ALA A 31 26.35 7.32 10.32
N ASP A 32 25.17 6.70 10.28
CA ASP A 32 25.05 5.28 9.94
C ASP A 32 25.48 4.99 8.50
N LYS A 33 25.19 5.88 7.54
CA LYS A 33 25.70 5.74 6.17
C LYS A 33 27.21 5.79 6.10
N GLU A 34 27.84 6.70 6.84
CA GLU A 34 29.30 6.83 6.91
C GLU A 34 29.95 5.61 7.58
N LEU A 35 29.35 5.09 8.66
CA LEU A 35 29.81 3.88 9.33
C LEU A 35 29.76 2.67 8.39
N ILE A 36 28.66 2.50 7.66
CA ILE A 36 28.51 1.41 6.67
C ILE A 36 29.55 1.54 5.55
N ALA A 37 29.78 2.74 5.03
CA ALA A 37 30.78 3.00 4.00
C ALA A 37 32.21 2.65 4.47
N ASN A 38 32.47 2.79 5.77
CA ASN A 38 33.73 2.44 6.41
C ASN A 38 33.76 1.00 6.98
N ASN A 39 32.81 0.13 6.58
CA ASN A 39 32.66 -1.26 7.07
C ASN A 39 32.54 -1.36 8.62
N LYS A 40 31.98 -0.35 9.27
CA LYS A 40 31.70 -0.33 10.71
C LYS A 40 30.22 -0.63 10.97
N LYS A 41 29.95 -1.14 12.18
CA LYS A 41 28.58 -1.43 12.61
C LYS A 41 27.79 -0.12 12.79
N ALA A 42 26.67 0.01 12.09
CA ALA A 42 25.69 1.07 12.28
C ALA A 42 24.82 0.79 13.51
N GLY A 43 24.21 1.83 14.09
CA GLY A 43 23.32 1.73 15.25
C GLY A 43 22.83 3.08 15.77
N ASN A 44 23.31 4.17 15.19
CA ASN A 44 22.93 5.53 15.64
C ASN A 44 21.43 5.81 15.39
N LEU A 45 20.86 5.28 14.31
CA LEU A 45 19.45 5.47 14.01
C LEU A 45 18.54 4.72 15.00
N GLU A 46 18.97 3.56 15.50
CA GLU A 46 18.27 2.84 16.56
C GLU A 46 18.29 3.61 17.88
N GLU A 47 19.43 4.20 18.23
CA GLU A 47 19.55 5.03 19.43
C GLU A 47 18.73 6.30 19.32
N ALA A 48 18.74 6.96 18.16
CA ALA A 48 17.85 8.09 17.85
C ALA A 48 16.37 7.71 18.00
N ALA A 49 15.97 6.55 17.50
CA ALA A 49 14.61 6.04 17.65
C ALA A 49 14.19 5.90 19.12
N ARG A 50 15.09 5.38 19.97
CA ARG A 50 14.84 5.27 21.43
C ARG A 50 14.65 6.64 22.07
N THR A 51 15.47 7.61 21.70
CA THR A 51 15.38 8.98 22.21
C THR A 51 14.09 9.68 21.76
N ILE A 52 13.75 9.58 20.47
CA ILE A 52 12.51 10.13 19.91
C ILE A 52 11.29 9.46 20.55
N ASN A 53 11.35 8.15 20.84
CA ASN A 53 10.26 7.44 21.51
C ASN A 53 10.03 7.90 22.96
N LYS A 54 11.09 8.28 23.69
CA LYS A 54 10.94 8.91 25.01
C LYS A 54 10.18 10.23 24.91
N ALA A 55 10.48 11.06 23.89
CA ALA A 55 9.77 12.30 23.62
C ALA A 55 8.30 12.05 23.27
N PHE A 56 8.00 11.04 22.44
CA PHE A 56 6.63 10.62 22.14
C PHE A 56 5.86 10.27 23.40
N THR A 57 6.44 9.42 24.25
CA THR A 57 5.82 9.01 25.53
C THR A 57 5.56 10.22 26.42
N ALA A 58 6.52 11.15 26.52
CA ALA A 58 6.35 12.37 27.32
C ALA A 58 5.23 13.28 26.81
N CYS A 59 4.98 13.31 25.49
CA CYS A 59 3.82 14.02 24.93
C CYS A 59 2.51 13.29 25.21
N LEU A 60 2.50 11.96 25.09
CA LEU A 60 1.31 11.14 25.24
C LEU A 60 0.75 11.15 26.68
N ILE A 61 1.63 11.05 27.68
CA ILE A 61 1.25 10.95 29.09
C ILE A 61 1.08 12.31 29.79
N ASP A 62 1.14 13.41 29.06
CA ASP A 62 0.99 14.73 29.66
C ASP A 62 -0.37 14.92 30.32
N ARG A 63 -0.38 15.22 31.62
CA ARG A 63 -1.58 15.32 32.48
C ARG A 63 -1.99 16.75 32.78
N ARG A 64 -1.54 17.74 32.01
CA ARG A 64 -1.88 19.15 32.24
C ARG A 64 -3.38 19.37 32.08
N VAL A 65 -3.96 20.08 33.04
CA VAL A 65 -5.39 20.36 33.09
C VAL A 65 -5.84 21.20 31.89
N GLN A 66 -5.01 22.18 31.48
CA GLN A 66 -5.30 23.01 30.31
C GLN A 66 -4.71 22.40 29.03
N ILE A 67 -5.57 21.80 28.24
CA ILE A 67 -5.18 21.18 26.96
C ILE A 67 -4.46 22.15 26.03
N ALA A 68 -4.80 23.46 26.09
CA ALA A 68 -4.16 24.50 25.28
C ALA A 68 -2.64 24.59 25.51
N ASN A 69 -2.17 24.31 26.72
CA ASN A 69 -0.76 24.35 27.11
C ASN A 69 -0.11 22.97 27.13
N SER A 70 -0.86 21.93 26.80
CA SER A 70 -0.39 20.54 26.85
C SER A 70 0.60 20.22 25.73
N ARG A 71 1.59 19.39 26.05
CA ARG A 71 2.53 18.79 25.09
C ARG A 71 1.86 17.75 24.20
N LYS A 72 0.63 17.33 24.50
CA LYS A 72 -0.15 16.44 23.63
C LYS A 72 -0.20 16.95 22.19
N TRP A 73 -0.16 18.26 21.97
CA TRP A 73 -0.07 18.88 20.64
C TRP A 73 1.19 18.52 19.85
N GLY A 74 2.21 17.96 20.48
CA GLY A 74 3.42 17.45 19.83
C GLY A 74 3.32 15.99 19.36
N THR A 75 2.31 15.24 19.82
CA THR A 75 2.24 13.78 19.66
C THR A 75 2.28 13.35 18.21
N TYR A 76 1.46 13.91 17.32
CA TYR A 76 1.44 13.50 15.93
C TYR A 76 2.69 13.87 15.15
N TYR A 77 3.35 15.00 15.47
CA TYR A 77 4.63 15.32 14.84
C TYR A 77 5.70 14.28 15.19
N ILE A 78 5.85 13.98 16.47
CA ILE A 78 6.86 13.02 16.96
C ILE A 78 6.51 11.59 16.50
N ALA A 79 5.22 11.21 16.50
CA ALA A 79 4.78 9.94 15.96
C ALA A 79 5.12 9.78 14.48
N ASN A 80 4.91 10.82 13.68
CA ASN A 80 5.27 10.83 12.25
C ASN A 80 6.78 10.67 12.04
N LEU A 81 7.59 11.29 12.90
CA LEU A 81 9.04 11.14 12.86
C LEU A 81 9.46 9.71 13.25
N LEU A 82 8.80 9.11 14.26
CA LEU A 82 8.99 7.71 14.62
C LEU A 82 8.60 6.76 13.49
N PHE A 83 7.48 6.98 12.83
CA PHE A 83 7.10 6.19 11.65
C PHE A 83 8.20 6.24 10.59
N LYS A 84 8.66 7.45 10.23
CA LYS A 84 9.75 7.62 9.27
C LYS A 84 11.02 6.84 9.68
N THR A 85 11.34 6.87 10.98
CA THR A 85 12.50 6.20 11.55
C THR A 85 12.34 4.67 11.51
N TYR A 86 11.21 4.15 11.99
CA TYR A 86 10.94 2.71 12.03
C TYR A 86 10.78 2.09 10.64
N PHE A 87 10.18 2.80 9.68
CA PHE A 87 10.18 2.34 8.29
C PHE A 87 11.59 2.23 7.72
N LYS A 88 12.47 3.17 8.05
CA LYS A 88 13.87 3.10 7.63
C LYS A 88 14.64 1.96 8.30
N LEU A 89 14.33 1.64 9.55
CA LEU A 89 14.85 0.50 10.30
C LEU A 89 14.17 -0.84 9.94
N LYS A 90 13.18 -0.84 9.03
CA LYS A 90 12.36 -2.01 8.68
C LYS A 90 11.62 -2.65 9.88
N SER A 91 11.32 -1.86 10.91
CA SER A 91 10.68 -2.28 12.17
C SER A 91 9.20 -1.84 12.23
N THR A 92 8.41 -2.27 11.25
CA THR A 92 7.00 -1.83 11.08
C THR A 92 6.09 -2.19 12.26
N ASN A 93 6.40 -3.24 13.01
CA ASN A 93 5.66 -3.62 14.22
C ASN A 93 5.65 -2.52 15.28
N LEU A 94 6.75 -1.74 15.39
CA LEU A 94 6.83 -0.62 16.33
C LEU A 94 5.89 0.53 15.91
N CYS A 95 5.65 0.71 14.62
CA CYS A 95 4.66 1.67 14.13
C CYS A 95 3.24 1.33 14.63
N LYS A 96 2.88 0.03 14.62
CA LYS A 96 1.58 -0.42 15.14
C LYS A 96 1.43 -0.15 16.64
N SER A 97 2.52 -0.27 17.40
CA SER A 97 2.52 0.05 18.83
C SER A 97 2.28 1.54 19.08
N ILE A 98 2.89 2.42 18.25
CA ILE A 98 2.62 3.88 18.30
C ILE A 98 1.14 4.18 18.00
N GLN A 99 0.56 3.57 16.96
CA GLN A 99 -0.86 3.77 16.63
C GLN A 99 -1.78 3.35 17.78
N ARG A 100 -1.54 2.16 18.38
CA ARG A 100 -2.31 1.69 19.55
C ARG A 100 -2.18 2.63 20.73
N ALA A 101 -0.98 3.16 20.98
CA ALA A 101 -0.74 4.10 22.07
C ALA A 101 -1.52 5.41 21.87
N ILE A 102 -1.57 5.93 20.64
CA ILE A 102 -2.37 7.13 20.29
C ILE A 102 -3.87 6.84 20.48
N GLN A 103 -4.36 5.69 20.00
CA GLN A 103 -5.77 5.30 20.10
C GLN A 103 -6.22 5.08 21.55
N ALA A 104 -5.34 4.60 22.42
CA ALA A 104 -5.62 4.41 23.84
C ALA A 104 -5.46 5.70 24.69
N GLY A 105 -4.79 6.71 24.14
CA GLY A 105 -4.53 7.98 24.81
C GLY A 105 -5.71 8.95 24.70
N ASP A 106 -5.91 9.77 25.71
CA ASP A 106 -6.83 10.91 25.68
C ASP A 106 -6.15 12.07 24.92
N MET A 107 -6.29 12.10 23.60
CA MET A 107 -5.64 13.05 22.68
C MET A 107 -6.66 13.95 22.03
N PRO A 108 -6.29 15.22 21.68
CA PRO A 108 -7.08 16.00 20.72
C PRO A 108 -7.30 15.24 19.43
N GLU A 109 -8.41 15.53 18.75
CA GLU A 109 -8.70 14.86 17.48
C GLU A 109 -7.65 15.22 16.41
N LEU A 110 -7.37 14.27 15.50
CA LEU A 110 -6.32 14.45 14.48
C LEU A 110 -6.59 15.69 13.61
N GLU A 111 -7.85 16.01 13.38
CA GLU A 111 -8.32 17.14 12.58
C GLU A 111 -7.95 18.50 13.17
N GLU A 112 -7.66 18.58 14.47
CA GLU A 112 -7.24 19.80 15.15
C GLU A 112 -5.74 20.12 14.95
N TYR A 113 -4.96 19.13 14.48
CA TYR A 113 -3.53 19.30 14.24
C TYR A 113 -3.24 19.93 12.88
N PRO A 114 -2.03 20.49 12.68
CA PRO A 114 -1.64 21.04 11.39
C PRO A 114 -1.80 20.04 10.24
N ILE A 115 -2.32 20.47 9.09
CA ILE A 115 -2.59 19.63 7.90
C ILE A 115 -1.37 18.79 7.49
N ALA A 116 -0.16 19.33 7.62
CA ALA A 116 1.06 18.58 7.31
C ALA A 116 1.25 17.34 8.19
N GLN A 117 0.89 17.44 9.48
CA GLN A 117 0.96 16.33 10.42
C GLN A 117 -0.13 15.30 10.13
N GLN A 118 -1.36 15.75 9.87
CA GLN A 118 -2.48 14.89 9.47
C GLN A 118 -2.14 14.12 8.20
N THR A 119 -1.62 14.80 7.17
CA THR A 119 -1.23 14.19 5.89
C THR A 119 -0.21 13.09 6.08
N THR A 120 0.84 13.37 6.85
CA THR A 120 1.92 12.41 7.10
C THR A 120 1.43 11.21 7.91
N PHE A 121 0.59 11.45 8.93
CA PHE A 121 -0.02 10.38 9.72
C PHE A 121 -0.93 9.49 8.88
N HIS A 122 -1.79 10.06 8.05
CA HIS A 122 -2.64 9.31 7.13
C HIS A 122 -1.82 8.51 6.11
N TYR A 123 -0.73 9.09 5.59
CA TYR A 123 0.16 8.37 4.67
C TYR A 123 0.77 7.12 5.32
N TYR A 124 1.38 7.26 6.51
CA TYR A 124 2.01 6.12 7.18
C TYR A 124 1.00 5.09 7.67
N THR A 125 -0.16 5.53 8.14
CA THR A 125 -1.26 4.62 8.50
C THR A 125 -1.74 3.85 7.28
N GLY A 126 -1.95 4.53 6.16
CA GLY A 126 -2.34 3.88 4.91
C GLY A 126 -1.27 2.92 4.39
N LEU A 127 0.01 3.25 4.51
CA LEU A 127 1.12 2.37 4.13
C LEU A 127 1.19 1.12 5.02
N LEU A 128 0.99 1.25 6.33
CA LEU A 128 0.94 0.09 7.24
C LEU A 128 -0.22 -0.86 6.91
N LEU A 129 -1.41 -0.30 6.71
CA LEU A 129 -2.59 -1.06 6.31
C LEU A 129 -2.40 -1.73 4.94
N PHE A 130 -1.72 -1.06 4.01
CA PHE A 130 -1.37 -1.61 2.71
C PHE A 130 -0.44 -2.84 2.85
N LEU A 131 0.58 -2.75 3.69
CA LEU A 131 1.50 -3.86 3.96
C LEU A 131 0.81 -5.03 4.70
N ASP A 132 -0.22 -4.74 5.48
CA ASP A 132 -1.08 -5.73 6.15
C ASP A 132 -2.21 -6.25 5.24
N GLU A 133 -2.22 -5.85 3.97
CA GLU A 133 -3.22 -6.24 2.96
C GLU A 133 -4.66 -5.78 3.28
N GLN A 134 -4.84 -4.88 4.22
CA GLN A 134 -6.12 -4.25 4.54
C GLN A 134 -6.43 -3.12 3.55
N TYR A 135 -6.59 -3.49 2.27
CA TYR A 135 -6.62 -2.54 1.15
C TYR A 135 -7.76 -1.52 1.23
N ASN A 136 -8.94 -1.92 1.72
CA ASN A 136 -10.10 -1.03 1.83
C ASN A 136 -9.85 0.12 2.82
N GLU A 137 -9.27 -0.18 3.98
CA GLU A 137 -8.93 0.83 4.98
C GLU A 137 -7.70 1.64 4.56
N ALA A 138 -6.70 0.97 3.94
CA ALA A 138 -5.54 1.64 3.36
C ALA A 138 -5.95 2.72 2.35
N GLU A 139 -6.89 2.42 1.46
CA GLU A 139 -7.40 3.37 0.46
C GLU A 139 -8.02 4.61 1.12
N LYS A 140 -8.82 4.46 2.17
CA LYS A 140 -9.44 5.59 2.89
C LYS A 140 -8.39 6.56 3.43
N HIS A 141 -7.37 6.04 4.09
CA HIS A 141 -6.28 6.84 4.64
C HIS A 141 -5.44 7.49 3.54
N LEU A 142 -5.04 6.72 2.52
CA LEU A 142 -4.25 7.24 1.40
C LEU A 142 -5.00 8.31 0.60
N LEU A 143 -6.32 8.18 0.43
CA LEU A 143 -7.12 9.22 -0.23
C LEU A 143 -7.21 10.50 0.58
N LYS A 144 -7.29 10.43 1.92
CA LYS A 144 -7.21 11.64 2.76
C LYS A 144 -5.84 12.31 2.60
N ALA A 145 -4.75 11.54 2.68
CA ALA A 145 -3.39 12.05 2.46
C ALA A 145 -3.24 12.68 1.06
N PHE A 146 -3.75 12.03 0.03
CA PHE A 146 -3.72 12.53 -1.35
C PHE A 146 -4.45 13.87 -1.51
N ARG A 147 -5.66 14.01 -0.95
CA ARG A 147 -6.43 15.27 -1.00
C ARG A 147 -5.66 16.44 -0.40
N TYR A 148 -4.93 16.23 0.70
CA TYR A 148 -4.15 17.29 1.35
C TYR A 148 -2.85 17.61 0.62
N THR A 149 -2.32 16.68 -0.18
CA THR A 149 -1.03 16.80 -0.88
C THR A 149 -1.20 17.33 -2.30
N LYS A 150 -2.33 17.06 -2.93
CA LYS A 150 -2.60 17.39 -4.34
C LYS A 150 -2.30 18.85 -4.67
N GLY A 151 -1.45 19.06 -5.68
CA GLY A 151 -1.04 20.38 -6.15
C GLY A 151 -0.06 21.12 -5.24
N LYS A 152 0.37 20.52 -4.12
CA LYS A 152 1.33 21.15 -3.18
C LYS A 152 2.73 20.55 -3.25
N SER A 153 2.84 19.24 -3.49
CA SER A 153 4.11 18.53 -3.56
C SER A 153 3.99 17.33 -4.47
N GLU A 154 4.49 17.46 -5.70
CA GLU A 154 4.47 16.39 -6.69
C GLU A 154 5.13 15.11 -6.18
N LYS A 155 6.26 15.23 -5.48
CA LYS A 155 6.97 14.07 -4.93
C LYS A 155 6.13 13.28 -3.93
N ASN A 156 5.43 13.96 -3.03
CA ASN A 156 4.56 13.29 -2.05
C ASN A 156 3.30 12.74 -2.71
N GLU A 157 2.77 13.44 -3.70
CA GLU A 157 1.64 12.99 -4.51
C GLU A 157 1.97 11.67 -5.22
N LEU A 158 3.12 11.60 -5.89
CA LEU A 158 3.59 10.39 -6.57
C LEU A 158 3.73 9.19 -5.62
N ILE A 159 4.32 9.37 -4.44
CA ILE A 159 4.49 8.29 -3.48
C ILE A 159 3.12 7.71 -3.05
N ILE A 160 2.11 8.55 -2.89
CA ILE A 160 0.75 8.11 -2.54
C ILE A 160 0.09 7.40 -3.72
N ILE A 161 0.25 7.93 -4.95
CA ILE A 161 -0.31 7.35 -6.17
C ILE A 161 0.26 5.95 -6.41
N HIS A 162 1.55 5.71 -6.14
CA HIS A 162 2.16 4.39 -6.25
C HIS A 162 1.45 3.33 -5.40
N LEU A 163 0.91 3.69 -4.23
CA LEU A 163 0.14 2.79 -3.38
C LEU A 163 -1.32 2.67 -3.82
N LEU A 164 -1.92 3.77 -4.27
CA LEU A 164 -3.33 3.79 -4.67
C LEU A 164 -3.60 3.02 -5.96
N ILE A 165 -2.68 3.02 -6.93
CA ILE A 165 -2.89 2.32 -8.21
C ILE A 165 -3.10 0.82 -8.02
N PRO A 166 -2.20 0.07 -7.33
CA PRO A 166 -2.41 -1.36 -7.10
C PRO A 166 -3.69 -1.69 -6.33
N ILE A 167 -4.01 -0.92 -5.30
CA ILE A 167 -5.25 -1.09 -4.52
C ILE A 167 -6.47 -0.97 -5.43
N ARG A 168 -6.51 0.09 -6.24
CA ARG A 168 -7.64 0.35 -7.14
C ARG A 168 -7.74 -0.67 -8.25
N LEU A 169 -6.61 -1.14 -8.78
CA LEU A 169 -6.61 -2.23 -9.76
C LEU A 169 -7.23 -3.49 -9.15
N LEU A 170 -6.83 -3.88 -7.93
CA LEU A 170 -7.43 -5.02 -7.24
C LEU A 170 -8.93 -4.85 -7.02
N SER A 171 -9.39 -3.63 -6.71
CA SER A 171 -10.80 -3.30 -6.61
C SER A 171 -11.54 -3.25 -7.96
N GLY A 172 -10.83 -3.51 -9.07
CA GLY A 172 -11.41 -3.46 -10.42
C GLY A 172 -11.56 -2.06 -11.02
N VAL A 173 -10.98 -1.05 -10.38
CA VAL A 173 -10.98 0.33 -10.88
C VAL A 173 -9.70 0.58 -11.65
N ILE A 174 -9.82 0.68 -12.98
CA ILE A 174 -8.69 0.91 -13.87
C ILE A 174 -8.41 2.42 -13.95
N PRO A 175 -7.16 2.88 -13.73
CA PRO A 175 -6.78 4.28 -13.86
C PRO A 175 -7.13 4.85 -15.24
N SER A 176 -7.59 6.11 -15.27
CA SER A 176 -7.87 6.80 -16.53
C SER A 176 -6.58 7.17 -17.26
N TYR A 177 -6.63 7.28 -18.58
CA TYR A 177 -5.51 7.75 -19.38
C TYR A 177 -5.07 9.17 -18.99
N ASN A 178 -6.01 10.02 -18.56
CA ASN A 178 -5.67 11.37 -18.11
C ASN A 178 -4.74 11.37 -16.88
N LEU A 179 -4.98 10.47 -15.92
CA LEU A 179 -4.10 10.31 -14.75
C LEU A 179 -2.69 9.83 -15.16
N LEU A 180 -2.64 8.85 -16.08
CA LEU A 180 -1.37 8.29 -16.57
C LEU A 180 -0.58 9.33 -17.39
N ASN A 181 -1.25 10.13 -18.21
CA ASN A 181 -0.60 11.17 -18.98
C ASN A 181 -0.14 12.36 -18.14
N TYR A 182 -0.84 12.66 -17.04
CA TYR A 182 -0.45 13.74 -16.14
C TYR A 182 0.85 13.43 -15.39
N HIS A 183 1.05 12.18 -14.98
CA HIS A 183 2.26 11.70 -14.31
C HIS A 183 3.02 10.72 -15.19
N LYS A 184 3.96 11.22 -16.01
CA LYS A 184 4.74 10.38 -16.95
C LYS A 184 5.43 9.20 -16.26
N SER A 185 6.07 9.42 -15.09
CA SER A 185 6.74 8.36 -14.35
C SER A 185 5.79 7.23 -13.88
N ILE A 186 4.54 7.57 -13.59
CA ILE A 186 3.49 6.58 -13.28
C ILE A 186 3.12 5.78 -14.52
N ASN A 187 2.99 6.45 -15.67
CA ASN A 187 2.68 5.76 -16.93
C ASN A 187 3.82 4.83 -17.37
N GLU A 188 5.06 5.25 -17.20
CA GLU A 188 6.24 4.41 -17.50
C GLU A 188 6.19 3.10 -16.71
N ILE A 189 5.91 3.14 -15.42
CA ILE A 189 5.91 1.95 -14.55
C ILE A 189 4.63 1.12 -14.73
N TYR A 190 3.46 1.74 -14.70
CA TYR A 190 2.19 0.99 -14.61
C TYR A 190 1.45 0.88 -15.95
N GLY A 191 1.72 1.74 -16.92
CA GLY A 191 0.96 1.83 -18.16
C GLY A 191 0.92 0.53 -18.94
N GLY A 192 2.06 -0.13 -19.11
CA GLY A 192 2.17 -1.41 -19.80
C GLY A 192 1.38 -2.53 -19.10
N MET A 193 1.42 -2.59 -17.77
CA MET A 193 0.67 -3.57 -16.97
C MET A 193 -0.85 -3.30 -17.02
N ILE A 194 -1.25 -2.02 -16.96
CA ILE A 194 -2.67 -1.61 -17.08
C ILE A 194 -3.23 -2.00 -18.44
N ASP A 195 -2.49 -1.77 -19.52
CA ASP A 195 -2.91 -2.18 -20.87
C ASP A 195 -2.98 -3.70 -21.02
N ALA A 196 -2.06 -4.41 -20.38
CA ALA A 196 -2.10 -5.87 -20.32
C ALA A 196 -3.36 -6.37 -19.61
N ILE A 197 -3.76 -5.77 -18.49
CA ILE A 197 -5.02 -6.09 -17.79
C ILE A 197 -6.23 -5.78 -18.68
N ARG A 198 -6.26 -4.66 -19.39
CA ARG A 198 -7.34 -4.30 -20.31
C ARG A 198 -7.47 -5.27 -21.47
N SER A 199 -6.34 -5.71 -22.02
CA SER A 199 -6.31 -6.64 -23.15
C SER A 199 -6.40 -8.11 -22.75
N GLY A 200 -6.07 -8.48 -21.50
CA GLY A 200 -5.93 -9.86 -21.06
C GLY A 200 -4.64 -10.52 -21.57
N ASN A 201 -3.61 -9.74 -21.88
CA ASN A 201 -2.31 -10.25 -22.35
C ASN A 201 -1.39 -10.51 -21.14
N VAL A 202 -1.43 -11.74 -20.65
CA VAL A 202 -0.70 -12.15 -19.44
C VAL A 202 0.82 -12.11 -19.66
N LYS A 203 1.30 -12.51 -20.85
CA LYS A 203 2.73 -12.42 -21.20
C LYS A 203 3.25 -11.00 -21.13
N LYS A 204 2.51 -10.03 -21.72
CA LYS A 204 2.86 -8.61 -21.62
C LYS A 204 2.88 -8.14 -20.18
N PHE A 205 1.93 -8.60 -19.36
CA PHE A 205 1.88 -8.26 -17.93
C PHE A 205 3.14 -8.72 -17.20
N ASP A 206 3.53 -9.99 -17.37
CA ASP A 206 4.71 -10.58 -16.75
C ASP A 206 6.01 -9.88 -17.20
N HIS A 207 6.10 -9.55 -18.48
CA HIS A 207 7.25 -8.80 -19.01
C HIS A 207 7.37 -7.43 -18.33
N CYS A 208 6.29 -6.63 -18.29
CA CYS A 208 6.31 -5.31 -17.67
C CYS A 208 6.54 -5.39 -16.14
N LEU A 209 5.98 -6.41 -15.47
CA LEU A 209 6.21 -6.63 -14.04
C LEU A 209 7.69 -6.86 -13.74
N LYS A 210 8.37 -7.67 -14.57
CA LYS A 210 9.81 -7.96 -14.44
C LYS A 210 10.68 -6.75 -14.82
N GLU A 211 10.31 -6.01 -15.85
CA GLU A 211 11.03 -4.82 -16.32
C GLU A 211 11.08 -3.73 -15.24
N HIS A 212 9.98 -3.54 -14.49
CA HIS A 212 9.85 -2.51 -13.45
C HIS A 212 9.95 -3.08 -12.02
N GLU A 213 10.54 -4.25 -11.87
CA GLU A 213 10.65 -4.95 -10.58
C GLU A 213 11.29 -4.08 -9.48
N GLN A 214 12.39 -3.41 -9.80
CA GLN A 214 13.14 -2.59 -8.84
C GLN A 214 12.35 -1.38 -8.34
N GLU A 215 11.62 -0.71 -9.24
CA GLU A 215 10.74 0.40 -8.90
C GLU A 215 9.57 -0.07 -8.03
N LEU A 216 8.97 -1.19 -8.37
CA LEU A 216 7.86 -1.77 -7.61
C LEU A 216 8.30 -2.20 -6.20
N PHE A 217 9.51 -2.77 -6.05
CA PHE A 217 10.07 -3.06 -4.73
C PHE A 217 10.37 -1.79 -3.94
N LYS A 218 10.90 -0.76 -4.56
CA LYS A 218 11.16 0.54 -3.93
C LYS A 218 9.90 1.14 -3.30
N TYR A 219 8.74 0.96 -3.94
CA TYR A 219 7.45 1.46 -3.45
C TYR A 219 6.64 0.42 -2.67
N ASN A 220 7.18 -0.78 -2.42
CA ASN A 220 6.52 -1.91 -1.75
C ASN A 220 5.24 -2.39 -2.46
N THR A 221 5.15 -2.26 -3.77
CA THR A 221 3.94 -2.55 -4.55
C THR A 221 4.03 -3.81 -5.40
N TYR A 222 5.21 -4.45 -5.46
CA TYR A 222 5.45 -5.61 -6.31
C TYR A 222 4.45 -6.75 -6.06
N LEU A 223 4.31 -7.21 -4.80
CA LEU A 223 3.42 -8.32 -4.45
C LEU A 223 1.94 -8.00 -4.76
N THR A 224 1.54 -6.74 -4.55
CA THR A 224 0.18 -6.30 -4.85
C THR A 224 -0.06 -6.26 -6.37
N MET A 225 0.93 -5.84 -7.15
CA MET A 225 0.85 -5.89 -8.61
C MET A 225 0.86 -7.33 -9.13
N GLU A 226 1.64 -8.23 -8.54
CA GLU A 226 1.61 -9.66 -8.87
C GLU A 226 0.20 -10.25 -8.66
N LYS A 227 -0.49 -9.90 -7.57
CA LYS A 227 -1.90 -10.28 -7.36
C LYS A 227 -2.83 -9.77 -8.49
N CYS A 228 -2.52 -8.61 -9.09
CA CYS A 228 -3.28 -8.09 -10.22
C CYS A 228 -3.17 -8.94 -11.50
N LYS A 229 -2.17 -9.84 -11.61
CA LYS A 229 -2.05 -10.80 -12.71
C LYS A 229 -3.31 -11.64 -12.85
N LEU A 230 -3.94 -12.01 -11.74
CA LEU A 230 -5.19 -12.78 -11.78
C LEU A 230 -6.33 -12.02 -12.48
N LEU A 231 -6.36 -10.67 -12.39
CA LEU A 231 -7.32 -9.85 -13.13
C LEU A 231 -7.05 -9.86 -14.64
N CYS A 232 -5.78 -9.90 -15.04
CA CYS A 232 -5.38 -10.04 -16.44
C CYS A 232 -5.85 -11.39 -17.00
N MET A 233 -5.58 -12.49 -16.29
CA MET A 233 -6.05 -13.84 -16.64
C MET A 233 -7.59 -13.91 -16.69
N ARG A 234 -8.26 -13.33 -15.70
CA ARG A 234 -9.73 -13.24 -15.68
C ARG A 234 -10.27 -12.51 -16.92
N ARG A 235 -9.60 -11.44 -17.35
CA ARG A 235 -9.98 -10.71 -18.56
C ARG A 235 -9.86 -11.59 -19.81
N LEU A 236 -8.78 -12.37 -19.91
CA LEU A 236 -8.58 -13.35 -20.97
C LEU A 236 -9.71 -14.40 -20.96
N PHE A 237 -9.98 -15.04 -19.83
CA PHE A 237 -11.01 -16.05 -19.69
C PHE A 237 -12.42 -15.52 -19.97
N LYS A 238 -12.71 -14.29 -19.56
CA LYS A 238 -13.97 -13.63 -19.92
C LYS A 238 -14.12 -13.41 -21.43
N LYS A 239 -13.03 -13.14 -22.14
CA LYS A 239 -13.06 -13.02 -23.62
C LYS A 239 -13.41 -14.37 -24.24
N VAL A 240 -12.79 -15.47 -23.81
CA VAL A 240 -13.11 -16.82 -24.26
C VAL A 240 -14.59 -17.13 -24.07
N TYR A 241 -15.09 -16.88 -22.86
CA TYR A 241 -16.51 -17.05 -22.53
C TYR A 241 -17.45 -16.27 -23.46
N ILE A 242 -17.08 -15.04 -23.83
CA ILE A 242 -17.86 -14.22 -24.76
C ILE A 242 -17.78 -14.77 -26.18
N MET A 243 -16.59 -15.22 -26.62
CA MET A 243 -16.38 -15.76 -27.98
C MET A 243 -17.13 -17.06 -28.20
N GLU A 244 -17.26 -17.92 -27.18
CA GLU A 244 -18.06 -19.16 -27.24
C GLU A 244 -19.59 -18.92 -27.12
N GLY A 245 -20.04 -17.67 -27.09
CA GLY A 245 -21.48 -17.35 -27.03
C GLY A 245 -22.08 -17.37 -25.64
N LYS A 246 -21.27 -17.26 -24.60
CA LYS A 246 -21.68 -17.23 -23.18
C LYS A 246 -22.40 -18.53 -22.73
N PRO A 247 -21.84 -19.71 -22.94
CA PRO A 247 -22.45 -20.95 -22.56
C PRO A 247 -22.47 -21.16 -21.03
N THR A 248 -23.39 -21.96 -20.53
CA THR A 248 -23.42 -22.36 -19.12
C THR A 248 -22.42 -23.48 -18.78
N ARG A 249 -21.84 -24.12 -19.78
CA ARG A 249 -20.83 -25.17 -19.63
C ARG A 249 -19.71 -24.92 -20.61
N MET A 250 -18.47 -24.92 -20.14
CA MET A 250 -17.27 -24.71 -20.94
C MET A 250 -16.26 -25.82 -20.66
N ASN A 251 -15.60 -26.32 -21.71
CA ASN A 251 -14.48 -27.22 -21.51
C ASN A 251 -13.26 -26.45 -20.97
N VAL A 252 -12.58 -27.01 -19.98
CA VAL A 252 -11.35 -26.42 -19.39
C VAL A 252 -10.26 -26.24 -20.46
N ILE A 253 -10.24 -27.08 -21.48
CA ILE A 253 -9.28 -27.01 -22.59
C ILE A 253 -9.37 -25.71 -23.38
N SER A 254 -10.54 -25.07 -23.46
CA SER A 254 -10.69 -23.73 -24.10
C SER A 254 -9.85 -22.68 -23.41
N PHE A 255 -9.77 -22.73 -22.07
CA PHE A 255 -8.94 -21.81 -21.28
C PHE A 255 -7.45 -22.14 -21.40
N LYS A 256 -7.08 -23.44 -21.51
CA LYS A 256 -5.71 -23.88 -21.83
C LYS A 256 -5.25 -23.30 -23.16
N HIS A 257 -6.07 -23.41 -24.20
CA HIS A 257 -5.76 -22.85 -25.52
C HIS A 257 -5.62 -21.33 -25.47
N ALA A 258 -6.44 -20.63 -24.67
CA ALA A 258 -6.32 -19.19 -24.50
C ALA A 258 -5.01 -18.78 -23.79
N LEU A 259 -4.57 -19.52 -22.81
CA LEU A 259 -3.26 -19.30 -22.15
C LEU A 259 -2.12 -19.58 -23.13
N LYS A 260 -2.19 -20.66 -23.90
CA LYS A 260 -1.20 -20.96 -24.93
C LYS A 260 -1.14 -19.89 -26.02
N PHE A 261 -2.27 -19.29 -26.39
CA PHE A 261 -2.31 -18.15 -27.34
C PHE A 261 -1.54 -16.92 -26.85
N VAL A 262 -1.44 -16.72 -25.54
CA VAL A 262 -0.61 -15.65 -24.94
C VAL A 262 0.75 -16.19 -24.47
N ASP A 263 1.22 -17.30 -25.06
CA ASP A 263 2.51 -17.95 -24.84
C ASP A 263 2.74 -18.41 -23.37
N ILE A 264 1.66 -18.81 -22.71
CA ILE A 264 1.71 -19.47 -21.41
C ILE A 264 1.31 -20.93 -21.61
N ASP A 265 2.29 -21.83 -21.56
CA ASP A 265 2.07 -23.26 -21.64
C ASP A 265 1.93 -23.84 -20.23
N VAL A 266 0.74 -24.39 -19.96
CA VAL A 266 0.37 -24.95 -18.64
C VAL A 266 -0.42 -26.23 -18.84
N GLU A 267 -0.37 -27.13 -17.86
CA GLU A 267 -1.18 -28.36 -17.89
C GLU A 267 -2.64 -28.09 -17.50
N ILE A 268 -3.53 -29.06 -17.80
CA ILE A 268 -4.98 -28.91 -17.58
C ILE A 268 -5.27 -28.68 -16.08
N GLU A 269 -4.57 -29.42 -15.23
CA GLU A 269 -4.67 -29.34 -13.77
C GLU A 269 -4.33 -27.95 -13.23
N GLU A 270 -3.32 -27.30 -13.81
CA GLU A 270 -2.96 -25.93 -13.47
C GLU A 270 -4.05 -24.93 -13.89
N VAL A 271 -4.69 -25.15 -15.05
CA VAL A 271 -5.84 -24.35 -15.47
C VAL A 271 -7.02 -24.53 -14.53
N GLU A 272 -7.30 -25.74 -14.10
CA GLU A 272 -8.34 -26.03 -13.11
C GLU A 272 -8.05 -25.32 -11.77
N CYS A 273 -6.80 -25.35 -11.30
CA CYS A 273 -6.38 -24.61 -10.11
C CYS A 273 -6.60 -23.08 -10.27
N LEU A 274 -6.23 -22.51 -11.41
CA LEU A 274 -6.46 -21.09 -11.70
C LEU A 274 -7.97 -20.75 -11.70
N LEU A 275 -8.80 -21.59 -12.31
CA LEU A 275 -10.25 -21.42 -12.31
C LEU A 275 -10.83 -21.56 -10.90
N ALA A 276 -10.35 -22.51 -10.09
CA ALA A 276 -10.77 -22.70 -8.70
C ALA A 276 -10.45 -21.46 -7.85
N ILE A 277 -9.23 -20.91 -7.98
CA ILE A 277 -8.84 -19.66 -7.31
C ILE A 277 -9.74 -18.48 -7.74
N MET A 278 -10.10 -18.40 -9.02
CA MET A 278 -11.01 -17.36 -9.51
C MET A 278 -12.44 -17.52 -9.00
N ILE A 279 -12.89 -18.76 -8.79
CA ILE A 279 -14.20 -19.05 -8.19
C ILE A 279 -14.19 -18.67 -6.71
N ASP A 280 -13.17 -19.08 -5.97
CA ASP A 280 -12.98 -18.77 -4.56
C ASP A 280 -12.98 -17.25 -4.31
N LYS A 281 -12.23 -16.51 -5.12
CA LYS A 281 -12.20 -15.03 -5.06
C LYS A 281 -13.46 -14.34 -5.62
N GLY A 282 -14.47 -15.10 -6.06
CA GLY A 282 -15.70 -14.55 -6.61
C GLY A 282 -15.54 -13.90 -8.00
N TYR A 283 -14.41 -14.06 -8.68
CA TYR A 283 -14.17 -13.54 -10.03
C TYR A 283 -14.93 -14.32 -11.11
N ILE A 284 -15.26 -15.57 -10.83
CA ILE A 284 -16.11 -16.46 -11.65
C ILE A 284 -17.19 -17.04 -10.73
N ARG A 285 -18.42 -17.10 -11.19
CA ARG A 285 -19.52 -17.78 -10.49
C ARG A 285 -19.83 -19.09 -11.18
N GLY A 286 -19.54 -20.18 -10.51
CA GLY A 286 -19.69 -21.52 -11.05
C GLY A 286 -18.97 -22.56 -10.21
N TYR A 287 -18.80 -23.75 -10.76
CA TYR A 287 -18.00 -24.82 -10.17
C TYR A 287 -17.33 -25.65 -11.26
N ILE A 288 -16.29 -26.41 -10.90
CA ILE A 288 -15.55 -27.25 -11.81
C ILE A 288 -16.01 -28.73 -11.58
N SER A 289 -16.35 -29.41 -12.65
CA SER A 289 -16.48 -30.86 -12.66
C SER A 289 -15.18 -31.46 -13.16
N HIS A 290 -14.32 -31.87 -12.23
CA HIS A 290 -13.00 -32.43 -12.54
C HIS A 290 -13.09 -33.69 -13.44
N GLU A 291 -13.97 -34.66 -13.10
CA GLU A 291 -14.14 -35.90 -13.88
C GLU A 291 -14.45 -35.64 -15.36
N LYS A 292 -15.14 -34.53 -15.67
CA LYS A 292 -15.54 -34.18 -17.05
C LYS A 292 -14.68 -33.05 -17.64
N SER A 293 -13.73 -32.51 -16.89
CA SER A 293 -12.93 -31.34 -17.25
C SER A 293 -13.79 -30.17 -17.78
N VAL A 294 -14.92 -29.89 -17.08
CA VAL A 294 -15.91 -28.89 -17.49
C VAL A 294 -16.10 -27.86 -16.37
N LEU A 295 -16.03 -26.58 -16.73
CA LEU A 295 -16.45 -25.46 -15.90
C LEU A 295 -17.97 -25.21 -16.12
N VAL A 296 -18.75 -25.35 -15.08
CA VAL A 296 -20.19 -25.04 -15.07
C VAL A 296 -20.34 -23.60 -14.53
N LEU A 297 -20.98 -22.76 -15.32
CA LEU A 297 -21.07 -21.31 -15.07
C LEU A 297 -22.49 -20.89 -14.70
N SER A 298 -22.62 -19.84 -13.89
CA SER A 298 -23.91 -19.22 -13.60
C SER A 298 -24.57 -18.68 -14.86
N ALA A 299 -25.83 -19.00 -15.09
CA ALA A 299 -26.59 -18.55 -16.25
C ALA A 299 -26.79 -17.01 -16.27
N THR A 300 -26.86 -16.36 -15.12
CA THR A 300 -27.18 -14.93 -15.01
C THR A 300 -25.94 -14.05 -14.94
N ASN A 301 -24.90 -14.46 -14.23
CA ASN A 301 -23.72 -13.62 -13.95
C ASN A 301 -22.46 -14.45 -13.75
N ALA A 302 -21.99 -15.09 -14.81
CA ALA A 302 -20.80 -15.94 -14.79
C ALA A 302 -19.50 -15.17 -14.40
N PHE A 303 -19.36 -13.94 -14.88
CA PHE A 303 -18.22 -13.06 -14.61
C PHE A 303 -18.69 -11.75 -13.99
N PRO A 304 -18.96 -11.68 -12.66
CA PRO A 304 -19.44 -10.45 -11.99
C PRO A 304 -18.45 -9.31 -12.18
N LYS A 305 -18.90 -8.06 -12.01
CA LYS A 305 -18.00 -6.90 -12.01
C LYS A 305 -17.02 -7.01 -10.83
N VAL A 306 -15.72 -6.80 -11.07
CA VAL A 306 -14.72 -6.86 -10.00
C VAL A 306 -15.03 -5.84 -8.90
N THR A 307 -15.53 -4.66 -9.27
CA THR A 307 -15.95 -3.60 -8.33
C THR A 307 -17.10 -4.01 -7.39
N SER A 308 -17.80 -5.11 -7.66
CA SER A 308 -18.87 -5.65 -6.79
C SER A 308 -18.38 -6.79 -5.88
N ILE A 309 -17.08 -7.11 -5.93
CA ILE A 309 -16.46 -8.18 -5.14
C ILE A 309 -15.74 -7.49 -3.98
N SER A 310 -15.99 -7.95 -2.75
CA SER A 310 -15.23 -7.46 -1.60
C SER A 310 -13.78 -7.89 -1.72
N LEU A 311 -12.85 -6.98 -1.54
CA LEU A 311 -11.45 -7.33 -1.29
C LEU A 311 -11.39 -7.91 0.13
N ALA A 312 -11.18 -9.21 0.19
CA ALA A 312 -10.93 -9.89 1.47
C ALA A 312 -9.55 -9.54 1.98
#